data_5b94e0fd5de67bbc992cde3e7ba3491a
#
_entry.id   5b94e0fd5de67bbc992cde3e7ba3491a
#
_cell.length_a   1.000
_cell.length_b   1.000
_cell.length_c   1.000
_cell.angle_alpha   90.00
_cell.angle_beta   90.00
_cell.angle_gamma   90.00
#
_symmetry.space_group_name_H-M   'P 1'
#
loop_
_entity.id
_entity.type
_entity.pdbx_description
1 polymer ?
#
loop_
_entity_poly.entity_id
_entity_poly.type
_entity_poly.pdbx_seq_one_letter_code
_entity_poly.pdbx_strand_id
1 'polypeptide(L)'
;MNARAIETYLRSLNGGWVNFADTVDTWKAGDPDADVAGIAVGWMSYTWALERAAALGCNLFITHEPTFYHHLDNDPEILAWPESKSKLARIEALGLTVLRCHDLWDQYPGLGIADAWGQKLGLGEPIGGHGYFRVYAGGGRTAMQLARNMAARVQDLGQPGVHLIGAPERPVERIVTGTGAATPYHEMLVGYQADLVVCTDDGLGYWRDAAHAIDNDHTILVFHHHVSEEYGMELLARHLAEAFPAIPVNYIQQQCMYQLVVAV
;
A
#
# COMPACT_ATOMS: atom_id res chain seq x y z
N MET A 1 -27.54 -5.61 4.18
CA MET A 1 -26.48 -5.10 5.12
C MET A 1 -25.98 -3.80 4.53
N ASN A 2 -25.92 -2.73 5.32
CA ASN A 2 -25.44 -1.44 4.84
C ASN A 2 -23.91 -1.29 4.94
N ALA A 3 -23.39 -0.27 4.26
CA ALA A 3 -21.93 -0.02 4.21
C ALA A 3 -21.36 0.32 5.61
N ARG A 4 -22.12 0.96 6.47
CA ARG A 4 -21.72 1.26 7.86
C ARG A 4 -21.45 -0.01 8.70
N ALA A 5 -22.15 -1.11 8.42
CA ALA A 5 -21.87 -2.38 9.09
C ALA A 5 -20.51 -2.96 8.68
N ILE A 6 -20.08 -2.74 7.41
CA ILE A 6 -18.75 -3.13 6.93
C ILE A 6 -17.68 -2.27 7.61
N GLU A 7 -17.85 -0.93 7.69
CA GLU A 7 -16.97 -0.05 8.45
C GLU A 7 -16.84 -0.48 9.92
N THR A 8 -17.98 -0.75 10.56
CA THR A 8 -18.02 -1.20 11.98
C THR A 8 -17.22 -2.49 12.18
N TYR A 9 -17.35 -3.44 11.26
CA TYR A 9 -16.55 -4.65 11.25
C TYR A 9 -15.05 -4.34 11.12
N LEU A 10 -14.65 -3.55 10.12
CA LEU A 10 -13.25 -3.16 9.95
C LEU A 10 -12.70 -2.50 11.21
N ARG A 11 -13.42 -1.52 11.78
CA ARG A 11 -13.00 -0.87 13.03
C ARG A 11 -12.86 -1.83 14.20
N SER A 12 -13.66 -2.91 14.25
CA SER A 12 -13.58 -3.92 15.29
C SER A 12 -12.31 -4.77 15.25
N LEU A 13 -11.60 -4.78 14.13
CA LEU A 13 -10.32 -5.47 13.96
C LEU A 13 -9.14 -4.75 14.64
N ASN A 14 -9.34 -3.50 15.05
CA ASN A 14 -8.29 -2.69 15.66
C ASN A 14 -7.86 -3.24 17.02
N GLY A 15 -6.62 -3.68 17.13
CA GLY A 15 -6.00 -4.09 18.40
C GLY A 15 -5.38 -2.93 19.19
N GLY A 16 -5.72 -1.67 18.87
CA GLY A 16 -5.25 -0.49 19.60
C GLY A 16 -4.17 0.32 18.89
N TRP A 17 -3.84 0.00 17.63
CA TRP A 17 -2.84 0.76 16.84
C TRP A 17 -3.42 1.96 16.09
N VAL A 18 -4.73 2.03 15.88
CA VAL A 18 -5.39 3.19 15.27
C VAL A 18 -6.18 3.97 16.29
N ASN A 19 -5.98 5.28 16.32
CA ASN A 19 -6.85 6.22 17.00
C ASN A 19 -7.92 6.72 16.01
N PHE A 20 -9.12 6.18 16.08
CA PHE A 20 -10.20 6.55 15.16
C PHE A 20 -10.76 7.99 15.35
N ALA A 21 -10.29 8.73 16.34
CA ALA A 21 -10.57 10.16 16.45
C ALA A 21 -9.62 11.02 15.56
N ASP A 22 -8.49 10.43 15.14
CA ASP A 22 -7.48 11.07 14.32
C ASP A 22 -6.96 10.02 13.30
N THR A 23 -7.75 9.79 12.25
CA THR A 23 -7.47 8.78 11.21
C THR A 23 -7.95 9.24 9.86
N VAL A 24 -7.33 8.74 8.81
CA VAL A 24 -7.79 8.90 7.43
C VAL A 24 -8.81 7.85 7.01
N ASP A 25 -9.09 6.84 7.85
CA ASP A 25 -10.06 5.76 7.62
C ASP A 25 -11.49 6.30 7.78
N THR A 26 -11.93 7.02 6.77
CA THR A 26 -13.21 7.74 6.77
C THR A 26 -13.93 7.59 5.43
N TRP A 27 -15.21 7.89 5.43
CA TRP A 27 -16.02 8.01 4.22
C TRP A 27 -15.55 9.17 3.34
N LYS A 28 -15.42 8.91 2.05
CA LYS A 28 -14.94 9.91 1.08
C LYS A 28 -16.06 10.41 0.17
N ALA A 29 -17.04 9.56 -0.15
CA ALA A 29 -18.18 9.90 -0.98
C ALA A 29 -19.32 8.89 -0.79
N GLY A 30 -20.53 9.23 -1.25
CA GLY A 30 -21.69 8.36 -1.27
C GLY A 30 -22.45 8.29 0.05
N ASP A 31 -23.28 7.25 0.20
CA ASP A 31 -24.17 7.05 1.34
C ASP A 31 -23.71 5.84 2.19
N PRO A 32 -23.18 6.05 3.42
CA PRO A 32 -22.79 4.97 4.31
C PRO A 32 -23.95 4.05 4.76
N ASP A 33 -25.17 4.52 4.71
CA ASP A 33 -26.34 3.77 5.13
C ASP A 33 -27.00 2.99 3.98
N ALA A 34 -26.49 3.11 2.76
CA ALA A 34 -26.94 2.33 1.61
C ALA A 34 -26.65 0.82 1.80
N ASP A 35 -27.61 -0.02 1.37
CA ASP A 35 -27.39 -1.47 1.32
C ASP A 35 -26.29 -1.85 0.33
N VAL A 36 -25.37 -2.74 0.76
CA VAL A 36 -24.24 -3.19 -0.04
C VAL A 36 -24.69 -4.35 -0.95
N ALA A 37 -24.60 -4.13 -2.26
CA ALA A 37 -24.82 -5.13 -3.29
C ALA A 37 -23.53 -5.91 -3.64
N GLY A 38 -22.37 -5.27 -3.51
CA GLY A 38 -21.05 -5.84 -3.72
C GLY A 38 -19.96 -4.87 -3.25
N ILE A 39 -18.82 -5.41 -2.89
CA ILE A 39 -17.64 -4.68 -2.42
C ILE A 39 -16.57 -4.76 -3.49
N ALA A 40 -15.96 -3.63 -3.84
CA ALA A 40 -14.73 -3.57 -4.60
C ALA A 40 -13.61 -3.06 -3.69
N VAL A 41 -12.42 -3.64 -3.79
CA VAL A 41 -11.23 -3.25 -3.05
C VAL A 41 -10.13 -2.92 -4.03
N GLY A 42 -9.47 -1.78 -3.88
CA GLY A 42 -8.34 -1.36 -4.70
C GLY A 42 -7.44 -0.40 -3.95
N TRP A 43 -6.20 -0.28 -4.40
CA TRP A 43 -5.23 0.61 -3.75
C TRP A 43 -5.67 2.08 -3.81
N MET A 44 -6.08 2.55 -4.97
CA MET A 44 -6.56 3.91 -5.18
C MET A 44 -7.90 3.92 -5.93
N SER A 45 -8.77 4.85 -5.59
CA SER A 45 -10.06 5.05 -6.25
C SER A 45 -9.90 5.81 -7.57
N TYR A 46 -9.07 5.28 -8.51
CA TYR A 46 -9.00 5.83 -9.87
C TYR A 46 -10.37 5.80 -10.55
N THR A 47 -10.65 6.75 -11.44
CA THR A 47 -11.94 6.79 -12.16
C THR A 47 -12.23 5.47 -12.88
N TRP A 48 -11.25 4.89 -13.56
CA TRP A 48 -11.41 3.59 -14.23
C TRP A 48 -11.68 2.43 -13.25
N ALA A 49 -11.09 2.47 -12.04
CA ALA A 49 -11.31 1.45 -11.01
C ALA A 49 -12.72 1.54 -10.43
N LEU A 50 -13.23 2.75 -10.22
CA LEU A 50 -14.61 3.01 -9.81
C LEU A 50 -15.61 2.52 -10.88
N GLU A 51 -15.34 2.82 -12.15
CA GLU A 51 -16.17 2.33 -13.29
C GLU A 51 -16.14 0.80 -13.37
N ARG A 52 -14.98 0.19 -13.15
CA ARG A 52 -14.86 -1.27 -13.11
C ARG A 52 -15.65 -1.88 -11.96
N ALA A 53 -15.59 -1.27 -10.77
CA ALA A 53 -16.36 -1.70 -9.61
C ALA A 53 -17.88 -1.68 -9.90
N ALA A 54 -18.38 -0.57 -10.43
CA ALA A 54 -19.79 -0.45 -10.82
C ALA A 54 -20.20 -1.49 -11.89
N ALA A 55 -19.35 -1.73 -12.89
CA ALA A 55 -19.57 -2.74 -13.92
C ALA A 55 -19.61 -4.18 -13.37
N LEU A 56 -18.98 -4.43 -12.22
CA LEU A 56 -19.03 -5.70 -11.49
C LEU A 56 -20.23 -5.80 -10.52
N GLY A 57 -21.10 -4.78 -10.48
CA GLY A 57 -22.24 -4.73 -9.58
C GLY A 57 -21.90 -4.33 -8.15
N CYS A 58 -20.68 -3.82 -7.90
CA CYS A 58 -20.30 -3.29 -6.61
C CYS A 58 -20.81 -1.87 -6.44
N ASN A 59 -21.28 -1.55 -5.24
CA ASN A 59 -21.68 -0.19 -4.86
C ASN A 59 -20.94 0.33 -3.60
N LEU A 60 -20.06 -0.48 -2.99
CA LEU A 60 -19.07 -0.06 -2.00
C LEU A 60 -17.67 -0.24 -2.57
N PHE A 61 -16.90 0.84 -2.65
CA PHE A 61 -15.48 0.82 -2.99
C PHE A 61 -14.64 1.10 -1.75
N ILE A 62 -13.75 0.19 -1.40
CA ILE A 62 -12.78 0.37 -0.32
C ILE A 62 -11.42 0.69 -0.94
N THR A 63 -10.91 1.88 -0.64
CA THR A 63 -9.62 2.37 -1.13
C THR A 63 -8.60 2.45 0.01
N HIS A 64 -7.32 2.25 -0.30
CA HIS A 64 -6.24 2.51 0.66
C HIS A 64 -5.84 3.98 0.63
N GLU A 65 -5.59 4.51 -0.55
CA GLU A 65 -5.10 5.86 -0.78
C GLU A 65 -6.21 6.89 -1.00
N PRO A 66 -5.86 8.21 -0.96
CA PRO A 66 -6.83 9.29 -1.08
C PRO A 66 -7.66 9.24 -2.36
N THR A 67 -8.88 9.75 -2.25
CA THR A 67 -9.80 9.87 -3.39
C THR A 67 -9.61 11.17 -4.16
N PHE A 68 -9.32 12.28 -3.47
CA PHE A 68 -9.34 13.64 -4.05
C PHE A 68 -7.97 14.34 -4.04
N TYR A 69 -6.87 13.61 -4.34
CA TYR A 69 -5.53 14.15 -4.59
C TYR A 69 -4.85 14.86 -3.41
N HIS A 70 -5.34 14.67 -2.19
CA HIS A 70 -4.77 15.18 -0.96
C HIS A 70 -4.82 14.11 0.14
N HIS A 71 -3.76 13.96 0.92
CA HIS A 71 -3.66 12.86 1.90
C HIS A 71 -4.88 12.75 2.82
N LEU A 72 -5.38 13.88 3.33
CA LEU A 72 -6.55 13.88 4.22
C LEU A 72 -7.89 13.92 3.48
N ASP A 73 -7.91 14.14 2.14
CA ASP A 73 -9.11 14.36 1.34
C ASP A 73 -10.01 15.51 1.85
N ASN A 74 -9.45 16.51 2.50
CA ASN A 74 -10.18 17.59 3.15
C ASN A 74 -9.67 19.00 2.81
N ASP A 75 -8.70 19.14 1.90
CA ASP A 75 -8.22 20.44 1.46
C ASP A 75 -9.29 21.14 0.59
N PRO A 76 -9.86 22.28 1.04
CA PRO A 76 -10.95 22.94 0.34
C PRO A 76 -10.54 23.49 -1.03
N GLU A 77 -9.26 23.83 -1.23
CA GLU A 77 -8.75 24.29 -2.52
C GLU A 77 -8.73 23.12 -3.52
N ILE A 78 -8.16 21.98 -3.13
CA ILE A 78 -8.10 20.79 -3.97
C ILE A 78 -9.48 20.21 -4.25
N LEU A 79 -10.37 20.20 -3.26
CA LEU A 79 -11.77 19.77 -3.45
C LEU A 79 -12.55 20.72 -4.39
N ALA A 80 -12.11 21.99 -4.50
CA ALA A 80 -12.71 22.95 -5.43
C ALA A 80 -12.23 22.78 -6.89
N TRP A 81 -11.19 22.01 -7.16
CA TRP A 81 -10.70 21.75 -8.50
C TRP A 81 -11.78 21.14 -9.40
N PRO A 82 -11.82 21.49 -10.69
CA PRO A 82 -12.75 20.87 -11.64
C PRO A 82 -12.65 19.35 -11.69
N GLU A 83 -11.42 18.81 -11.56
CA GLU A 83 -11.13 17.39 -11.59
C GLU A 83 -11.71 16.67 -10.37
N SER A 84 -11.57 17.24 -9.18
CA SER A 84 -12.15 16.69 -7.94
C SER A 84 -13.68 16.68 -8.00
N LYS A 85 -14.29 17.78 -8.47
CA LYS A 85 -15.74 17.87 -8.67
C LYS A 85 -16.25 16.87 -9.72
N SER A 86 -15.52 16.72 -10.84
CA SER A 86 -15.85 15.76 -11.89
C SER A 86 -15.78 14.34 -11.35
N LYS A 87 -14.76 14.02 -10.55
CA LYS A 87 -14.61 12.69 -9.92
C LYS A 87 -15.76 12.41 -8.94
N LEU A 88 -16.11 13.38 -8.09
CA LEU A 88 -17.26 13.25 -7.18
C LEU A 88 -18.56 13.01 -7.93
N ALA A 89 -18.85 13.82 -8.94
CA ALA A 89 -20.03 13.65 -9.78
C ALA A 89 -20.06 12.27 -10.48
N ARG A 90 -18.87 11.74 -10.85
CA ARG A 90 -18.76 10.39 -11.42
C ARG A 90 -19.08 9.31 -10.40
N ILE A 91 -18.58 9.42 -9.15
CA ILE A 91 -18.88 8.50 -8.05
C ILE A 91 -20.39 8.47 -7.80
N GLU A 92 -21.02 9.65 -7.72
CA GLU A 92 -22.47 9.79 -7.54
C GLU A 92 -23.26 9.16 -8.69
N ALA A 93 -22.88 9.44 -9.93
CA ALA A 93 -23.53 8.88 -11.13
C ALA A 93 -23.41 7.35 -11.22
N LEU A 94 -22.36 6.77 -10.66
CA LEU A 94 -22.15 5.32 -10.58
C LEU A 94 -22.88 4.69 -9.37
N GLY A 95 -23.47 5.48 -8.48
CA GLY A 95 -24.14 5.00 -7.27
C GLY A 95 -23.15 4.36 -6.27
N LEU A 96 -21.91 4.83 -6.24
CA LEU A 96 -20.86 4.27 -5.39
C LEU A 96 -20.76 5.01 -4.07
N THR A 97 -20.51 4.25 -3.01
CA THR A 97 -20.02 4.75 -1.72
C THR A 97 -18.54 4.39 -1.61
N VAL A 98 -17.71 5.34 -1.18
CA VAL A 98 -16.26 5.17 -1.09
C VAL A 98 -15.81 5.30 0.37
N LEU A 99 -15.21 4.24 0.90
CA LEU A 99 -14.60 4.16 2.23
C LEU A 99 -13.08 4.06 2.09
N ARG A 100 -12.32 4.87 2.82
CA ARG A 100 -10.89 4.67 2.96
C ARG A 100 -10.60 3.74 4.14
N CYS A 101 -9.72 2.75 3.93
CA CYS A 101 -9.20 1.83 4.94
C CYS A 101 -7.67 1.79 4.77
N HIS A 102 -6.98 2.65 5.46
CA HIS A 102 -5.54 2.90 5.39
C HIS A 102 -4.86 2.55 6.72
N ASP A 103 -5.00 3.41 7.73
CA ASP A 103 -4.29 3.28 9.01
C ASP A 103 -4.53 1.93 9.70
N LEU A 104 -5.76 1.41 9.59
CA LEU A 104 -6.12 0.10 10.12
C LEU A 104 -5.35 -1.00 9.40
N TRP A 105 -5.36 -0.97 8.05
CA TRP A 105 -4.83 -2.07 7.25
C TRP A 105 -3.31 -2.04 7.12
N ASP A 106 -2.67 -0.89 7.28
CA ASP A 106 -1.21 -0.77 7.33
C ASP A 106 -0.58 -1.70 8.36
N GLN A 107 -1.19 -1.79 9.52
CA GLN A 107 -0.63 -2.46 10.68
C GLN A 107 -1.39 -3.73 11.10
N TYR A 108 -2.42 -4.12 10.35
CA TYR A 108 -3.19 -5.33 10.66
C TYR A 108 -2.29 -6.58 10.63
N PRO A 109 -2.20 -7.35 11.75
CA PRO A 109 -1.22 -8.42 11.85
C PRO A 109 -1.43 -9.53 10.82
N GLY A 110 -0.37 -9.94 10.17
CA GLY A 110 -0.31 -11.07 9.26
C GLY A 110 -0.84 -10.84 7.85
N LEU A 111 -1.86 -9.98 7.68
CA LEU A 111 -2.49 -9.70 6.38
C LEU A 111 -2.37 -8.24 5.94
N GLY A 112 -2.11 -7.34 6.87
CA GLY A 112 -1.98 -5.90 6.58
C GLY A 112 -0.75 -5.59 5.74
N ILE A 113 -0.68 -4.36 5.26
CA ILE A 113 0.28 -3.88 4.27
C ILE A 113 1.73 -4.27 4.64
N ALA A 114 2.16 -4.00 5.88
CA ALA A 114 3.54 -4.25 6.29
C ALA A 114 3.93 -5.74 6.24
N ASP A 115 3.05 -6.65 6.65
CA ASP A 115 3.29 -8.09 6.59
C ASP A 115 3.12 -8.64 5.16
N ALA A 116 2.10 -8.17 4.45
CA ALA A 116 1.83 -8.52 3.06
C ALA A 116 3.02 -8.20 2.14
N TRP A 117 3.69 -7.07 2.39
CA TRP A 117 4.86 -6.68 1.61
C TRP A 117 5.99 -7.71 1.70
N GLY A 118 6.35 -8.15 2.89
CA GLY A 118 7.37 -9.19 3.06
C GLY A 118 6.98 -10.52 2.42
N GLN A 119 5.69 -10.91 2.48
CA GLN A 119 5.16 -12.09 1.81
C GLN A 119 5.29 -11.95 0.28
N LYS A 120 4.90 -10.81 -0.30
CA LYS A 120 5.04 -10.53 -1.74
C LYS A 120 6.50 -10.62 -2.18
N LEU A 121 7.43 -10.07 -1.41
CA LEU A 121 8.85 -10.13 -1.67
C LEU A 121 9.48 -11.52 -1.42
N GLY A 122 8.76 -12.45 -0.79
CA GLY A 122 9.22 -13.81 -0.49
C GLY A 122 10.34 -13.84 0.54
N LEU A 123 10.26 -12.99 1.56
CA LEU A 123 11.27 -12.86 2.60
C LEU A 123 11.12 -13.88 3.74
N GLY A 124 10.04 -14.65 3.76
CA GLY A 124 9.72 -15.60 4.82
C GLY A 124 9.09 -14.93 6.05
N GLU A 125 9.24 -15.55 7.21
CA GLU A 125 8.69 -15.00 8.45
C GLU A 125 9.55 -13.85 8.96
N PRO A 126 8.95 -12.77 9.45
CA PRO A 126 9.70 -11.67 10.06
C PRO A 126 10.36 -12.13 11.37
N ILE A 127 11.61 -11.73 11.57
CA ILE A 127 12.39 -11.98 12.79
C ILE A 127 12.30 -10.82 13.79
N GLY A 128 11.54 -9.77 13.47
CA GLY A 128 11.33 -8.58 14.30
C GLY A 128 10.62 -7.48 13.52
N GLY A 129 10.60 -6.29 14.13
CA GLY A 129 9.91 -5.13 13.60
C GLY A 129 8.57 -4.89 14.29
N HIS A 130 8.03 -3.69 14.11
CA HIS A 130 6.71 -3.28 14.62
C HIS A 130 6.17 -2.11 13.79
N GLY A 131 4.88 -1.82 13.93
CA GLY A 131 4.22 -0.75 13.17
C GLY A 131 4.34 -0.99 11.67
N TYR A 132 4.93 -0.05 10.97
CA TYR A 132 5.14 -0.09 9.52
C TYR A 132 6.38 -0.91 9.10
N PHE A 133 7.23 -1.34 10.04
CA PHE A 133 8.51 -1.97 9.70
C PHE A 133 8.50 -3.46 10.01
N ARG A 134 9.15 -4.24 9.13
CA ARG A 134 9.42 -5.67 9.37
C ARG A 134 10.90 -5.95 9.12
N VAL A 135 11.45 -6.85 9.92
CA VAL A 135 12.83 -7.30 9.84
C VAL A 135 12.88 -8.75 9.40
N TYR A 136 13.72 -9.05 8.42
CA TYR A 136 13.87 -10.39 7.86
C TYR A 136 15.33 -10.83 7.84
N ALA A 137 15.56 -12.15 7.83
CA ALA A 137 16.88 -12.72 7.64
C ALA A 137 17.30 -12.62 6.16
N GLY A 138 18.47 -12.06 5.89
CA GLY A 138 19.09 -11.99 4.57
C GLY A 138 19.75 -13.30 4.15
N GLY A 139 20.26 -14.07 5.11
CA GLY A 139 20.90 -15.39 4.91
C GLY A 139 22.21 -15.30 4.14
N GLY A 140 22.98 -14.23 4.29
CA GLY A 140 24.28 -14.03 3.66
C GLY A 140 24.24 -13.82 2.13
N ARG A 141 23.06 -13.70 1.53
CA ARG A 141 22.92 -13.37 0.08
C ARG A 141 23.41 -11.96 -0.18
N THR A 142 23.98 -11.73 -1.37
CA THR A 142 24.37 -10.37 -1.73
C THR A 142 23.14 -9.48 -1.96
N ALA A 143 23.30 -8.17 -1.78
CA ALA A 143 22.25 -7.20 -2.05
C ALA A 143 21.75 -7.30 -3.51
N MET A 144 22.63 -7.55 -4.47
CA MET A 144 22.26 -7.77 -5.88
C MET A 144 21.41 -9.03 -6.07
N GLN A 145 21.73 -10.14 -5.39
CA GLN A 145 20.93 -11.37 -5.47
C GLN A 145 19.52 -11.13 -4.89
N LEU A 146 19.44 -10.44 -3.75
CA LEU A 146 18.16 -10.06 -3.14
C LEU A 146 17.35 -9.14 -4.06
N ALA A 147 18.00 -8.10 -4.63
CA ALA A 147 17.36 -7.17 -5.55
C ALA A 147 16.72 -7.89 -6.76
N ARG A 148 17.46 -8.81 -7.40
CA ARG A 148 16.95 -9.60 -8.53
C ARG A 148 15.77 -10.49 -8.13
N ASN A 149 15.85 -11.14 -6.99
CA ASN A 149 14.78 -12.00 -6.50
C ASN A 149 13.50 -11.20 -6.18
N MET A 150 13.65 -10.05 -5.51
CA MET A 150 12.53 -9.19 -5.18
C MET A 150 11.93 -8.53 -6.43
N ALA A 151 12.76 -8.06 -7.36
CA ALA A 151 12.30 -7.50 -8.63
C ALA A 151 11.44 -8.49 -9.43
N ALA A 152 11.87 -9.77 -9.49
CA ALA A 152 11.10 -10.80 -10.18
C ALA A 152 9.70 -11.02 -9.59
N ARG A 153 9.52 -10.76 -8.30
CA ARG A 153 8.24 -10.96 -7.61
C ARG A 153 7.22 -9.84 -7.78
N VAL A 154 7.65 -8.69 -8.28
CA VAL A 154 6.77 -7.52 -8.48
C VAL A 154 6.51 -7.22 -9.96
N GLN A 155 7.00 -8.05 -10.87
CA GLN A 155 6.79 -7.86 -12.31
C GLN A 155 5.31 -7.92 -12.70
N ASP A 156 4.52 -8.74 -12.05
CA ASP A 156 3.08 -8.86 -12.24
C ASP A 156 2.31 -7.60 -11.82
N LEU A 157 2.95 -6.74 -11.02
CA LEU A 157 2.45 -5.42 -10.63
C LEU A 157 2.94 -4.28 -11.55
N GLY A 158 3.55 -4.61 -12.68
CA GLY A 158 4.00 -3.63 -13.68
C GLY A 158 5.30 -2.92 -13.32
N GLN A 159 6.04 -3.37 -12.31
CA GLN A 159 7.38 -2.86 -11.99
C GLN A 159 8.46 -3.82 -12.50
N PRO A 160 9.09 -3.55 -13.65
CA PRO A 160 9.99 -4.51 -14.31
C PRO A 160 11.38 -4.61 -13.66
N GLY A 161 11.69 -3.73 -12.73
CA GLY A 161 12.95 -3.69 -12.00
C GLY A 161 12.87 -2.83 -10.75
N VAL A 162 13.94 -2.84 -9.96
CA VAL A 162 14.10 -2.04 -8.74
C VAL A 162 15.37 -1.22 -8.81
N HIS A 163 15.39 -0.07 -8.14
CA HIS A 163 16.62 0.69 -8.01
C HIS A 163 17.44 0.16 -6.84
N LEU A 164 18.74 -0.05 -7.07
CA LEU A 164 19.70 -0.40 -6.04
C LEU A 164 20.68 0.75 -5.87
N ILE A 165 20.86 1.21 -4.63
CA ILE A 165 21.78 2.27 -4.23
C ILE A 165 22.80 1.66 -3.28
N GLY A 166 24.09 2.04 -3.43
CA GLY A 166 25.18 1.63 -2.55
C GLY A 166 25.88 0.33 -2.98
N ALA A 167 26.14 -0.60 -2.06
CA ALA A 167 27.05 -1.73 -2.24
C ALA A 167 26.35 -3.02 -2.73
N PRO A 168 26.36 -3.35 -4.04
CA PRO A 168 25.58 -4.47 -4.59
C PRO A 168 26.09 -5.84 -4.15
N GLU A 169 27.39 -5.98 -3.89
CA GLU A 169 28.01 -7.26 -3.52
C GLU A 169 28.11 -7.46 -1.99
N ARG A 170 27.60 -6.51 -1.20
CA ARG A 170 27.58 -6.63 0.24
C ARG A 170 26.74 -7.84 0.67
N PRO A 171 27.25 -8.75 1.51
CA PRO A 171 26.46 -9.77 2.16
C PRO A 171 25.42 -9.15 3.09
N VAL A 172 24.22 -9.68 3.08
CA VAL A 172 23.08 -9.18 3.85
C VAL A 172 22.63 -10.25 4.84
N GLU A 173 22.70 -9.93 6.13
CA GLU A 173 22.16 -10.76 7.19
C GLU A 173 20.80 -10.25 7.66
N ARG A 174 20.60 -8.93 7.61
CA ARG A 174 19.39 -8.28 8.12
C ARG A 174 18.79 -7.33 7.09
N ILE A 175 17.55 -7.63 6.70
CA ILE A 175 16.74 -6.81 5.79
C ILE A 175 15.69 -6.10 6.61
N VAL A 176 15.48 -4.80 6.38
CA VAL A 176 14.35 -4.05 6.95
C VAL A 176 13.49 -3.52 5.83
N THR A 177 12.19 -3.75 5.90
CA THR A 177 11.20 -3.23 4.95
C THR A 177 10.31 -2.19 5.61
N GLY A 178 9.97 -1.15 4.87
CA GLY A 178 8.85 -0.26 5.10
C GLY A 178 7.95 -0.24 3.86
N THR A 179 6.83 0.45 3.93
CA THR A 179 5.83 0.55 2.86
C THR A 179 5.37 2.00 2.71
N GLY A 180 4.82 2.34 1.57
CA GLY A 180 4.29 3.66 1.33
C GLY A 180 5.29 4.77 1.60
N ALA A 181 4.84 5.88 2.16
CA ALA A 181 5.69 6.98 2.60
C ALA A 181 6.46 6.66 3.90
N ALA A 182 6.14 5.57 4.60
CA ALA A 182 6.76 5.17 5.86
C ALA A 182 8.06 4.39 5.63
N THR A 183 9.04 5.00 4.95
CA THR A 183 10.37 4.40 4.71
C THR A 183 11.52 5.35 5.06
N PRO A 184 11.59 5.85 6.31
CA PRO A 184 12.68 6.73 6.75
C PRO A 184 13.99 5.95 6.85
N TYR A 185 14.77 5.96 5.79
CA TYR A 185 15.98 5.15 5.61
C TYR A 185 16.90 5.09 6.83
N HIS A 186 17.27 6.27 7.37
CA HIS A 186 18.25 6.32 8.47
C HIS A 186 17.71 5.71 9.77
N GLU A 187 16.42 5.92 10.06
CA GLU A 187 15.76 5.31 11.22
C GLU A 187 15.69 3.78 11.08
N MET A 188 15.32 3.30 9.88
CA MET A 188 15.30 1.87 9.58
C MET A 188 16.67 1.24 9.66
N LEU A 189 17.70 1.91 9.12
CA LEU A 189 19.08 1.44 9.16
C LEU A 189 19.60 1.29 10.59
N VAL A 190 19.51 2.34 11.40
CA VAL A 190 20.09 2.40 12.74
C VAL A 190 19.22 1.68 13.76
N GLY A 191 17.90 1.93 13.74
CA GLY A 191 16.95 1.36 14.69
C GLY A 191 16.88 -0.16 14.65
N TYR A 192 17.08 -0.75 13.48
CA TYR A 192 17.00 -2.20 13.28
C TYR A 192 18.34 -2.84 12.89
N GLN A 193 19.44 -2.07 12.85
CA GLN A 193 20.78 -2.55 12.45
C GLN A 193 20.74 -3.28 11.09
N ALA A 194 20.12 -2.64 10.09
CA ALA A 194 19.93 -3.22 8.77
C ALA A 194 21.22 -3.26 7.96
N ASP A 195 21.44 -4.35 7.20
CA ASP A 195 22.43 -4.40 6.12
C ASP A 195 21.82 -3.93 4.80
N LEU A 196 20.52 -4.16 4.63
CA LEU A 196 19.73 -3.75 3.48
C LEU A 196 18.43 -3.12 3.96
N VAL A 197 18.13 -1.92 3.45
CA VAL A 197 16.87 -1.24 3.69
C VAL A 197 16.03 -1.25 2.40
N VAL A 198 14.79 -1.69 2.50
CA VAL A 198 13.82 -1.65 1.41
C VAL A 198 12.94 -0.42 1.62
N CYS A 199 13.14 0.57 0.78
CA CYS A 199 12.40 1.84 0.75
C CYS A 199 11.45 1.91 -0.43
N THR A 200 10.64 2.95 -0.43
CA THR A 200 9.83 3.36 -1.58
C THR A 200 10.33 4.69 -2.13
N ASP A 201 9.88 5.01 -3.34
CA ASP A 201 10.16 6.29 -4.00
C ASP A 201 9.58 7.49 -3.25
N ASP A 202 8.49 7.31 -2.51
CA ASP A 202 7.82 8.35 -1.74
C ASP A 202 8.46 8.59 -0.36
N GLY A 203 9.01 7.55 0.26
CA GLY A 203 9.61 7.62 1.60
C GLY A 203 11.12 7.91 1.62
N LEU A 204 11.80 7.86 0.46
CA LEU A 204 13.25 8.05 0.35
C LEU A 204 13.62 9.53 0.14
N GLY A 205 14.46 10.09 1.01
CA GLY A 205 15.07 11.40 0.78
C GLY A 205 16.24 11.28 -0.21
N TYR A 206 15.96 11.07 -1.48
CA TYR A 206 16.81 10.51 -2.53
C TYR A 206 18.29 10.92 -2.49
N TRP A 207 18.65 12.23 -2.53
CA TRP A 207 20.06 12.66 -2.57
C TRP A 207 20.76 12.48 -1.21
N ARG A 208 20.07 12.78 -0.12
CA ARG A 208 20.61 12.66 1.25
C ARG A 208 20.86 11.20 1.64
N ASP A 209 19.83 10.37 1.48
CA ASP A 209 19.85 8.97 1.91
C ASP A 209 20.73 8.15 0.95
N ALA A 210 20.68 8.45 -0.35
CA ALA A 210 21.53 7.81 -1.35
C ALA A 210 23.02 8.16 -1.15
N ALA A 211 23.34 9.43 -0.88
CA ALA A 211 24.73 9.84 -0.61
C ALA A 211 25.25 9.15 0.67
N HIS A 212 24.45 9.14 1.75
CA HIS A 212 24.82 8.45 2.98
C HIS A 212 25.06 6.95 2.76
N ALA A 213 24.21 6.29 1.99
CA ALA A 213 24.37 4.86 1.71
C ALA A 213 25.63 4.58 0.90
N ILE A 214 25.93 5.39 -0.12
CA ILE A 214 27.11 5.25 -0.97
C ILE A 214 28.40 5.50 -0.16
N ASP A 215 28.43 6.57 0.63
CA ASP A 215 29.63 6.95 1.39
C ASP A 215 29.98 5.96 2.52
N ASN A 216 28.99 5.16 2.97
CA ASN A 216 29.16 4.25 4.10
C ASN A 216 28.96 2.76 3.74
N ASP A 217 28.97 2.43 2.46
CA ASP A 217 28.78 1.06 1.94
C ASP A 217 27.48 0.38 2.41
N HIS A 218 26.44 1.15 2.68
CA HIS A 218 25.10 0.61 2.93
C HIS A 218 24.35 0.34 1.65
N THR A 219 23.25 -0.43 1.74
CA THR A 219 22.44 -0.76 0.56
C THR A 219 20.98 -0.40 0.77
N ILE A 220 20.40 0.24 -0.26
CA ILE A 220 18.97 0.55 -0.33
C ILE A 220 18.40 -0.09 -1.60
N LEU A 221 17.25 -0.74 -1.49
CA LEU A 221 16.39 -1.07 -2.62
C LEU A 221 15.20 -0.13 -2.62
N VAL A 222 14.88 0.43 -3.80
CA VAL A 222 13.74 1.36 -3.93
C VAL A 222 12.69 0.76 -4.85
N PHE A 223 11.49 0.66 -4.31
CA PHE A 223 10.28 0.21 -5.00
C PHE A 223 9.32 1.38 -5.19
N HIS A 224 8.34 1.24 -6.05
CA HIS A 224 7.25 2.18 -6.14
C HIS A 224 6.30 2.02 -4.95
N HIS A 225 5.83 3.14 -4.39
CA HIS A 225 4.90 3.17 -3.24
C HIS A 225 3.73 2.18 -3.42
N HIS A 226 2.93 2.35 -4.46
CA HIS A 226 1.82 1.46 -4.78
C HIS A 226 2.19 -0.03 -4.77
N VAL A 227 3.33 -0.39 -5.38
CA VAL A 227 3.77 -1.78 -5.50
C VAL A 227 4.05 -2.41 -4.14
N SER A 228 4.47 -1.60 -3.16
CA SER A 228 4.69 -2.07 -1.78
C SER A 228 3.40 -2.39 -1.03
N GLU A 229 2.25 -1.93 -1.50
CA GLU A 229 0.97 -1.99 -0.79
C GLU A 229 -0.10 -2.84 -1.50
N GLU A 230 0.04 -3.02 -2.81
CA GLU A 230 -0.98 -3.65 -3.66
C GLU A 230 -1.38 -5.06 -3.17
N TYR A 231 -0.40 -5.88 -2.74
CA TYR A 231 -0.71 -7.23 -2.26
C TYR A 231 -1.50 -7.22 -0.95
N GLY A 232 -1.29 -6.22 -0.09
CA GLY A 232 -2.09 -6.04 1.12
C GLY A 232 -3.56 -5.75 0.80
N MET A 233 -3.83 -5.02 -0.29
CA MET A 233 -5.20 -4.76 -0.73
C MET A 233 -5.87 -6.00 -1.32
N GLU A 234 -5.13 -6.87 -2.00
CA GLU A 234 -5.62 -8.21 -2.39
C GLU A 234 -6.00 -9.03 -1.15
N LEU A 235 -5.17 -9.02 -0.11
CA LEU A 235 -5.45 -9.72 1.14
C LEU A 235 -6.66 -9.12 1.88
N LEU A 236 -6.86 -7.80 1.85
CA LEU A 236 -8.07 -7.18 2.39
C LEU A 236 -9.33 -7.68 1.66
N ALA A 237 -9.28 -7.76 0.33
CA ALA A 237 -10.41 -8.27 -0.43
C ALA A 237 -10.75 -9.72 -0.06
N ARG A 238 -9.73 -10.58 0.09
CA ARG A 238 -9.90 -11.97 0.53
C ARG A 238 -10.49 -12.05 1.93
N HIS A 239 -9.96 -11.26 2.86
CA HIS A 239 -10.44 -11.18 4.24
C HIS A 239 -11.91 -10.78 4.30
N LEU A 240 -12.33 -9.77 3.53
CA LEU A 240 -13.71 -9.33 3.45
C LEU A 240 -14.62 -10.40 2.81
N ALA A 241 -14.15 -11.12 1.79
CA ALA A 241 -14.91 -12.21 1.18
C ALA A 241 -15.18 -13.36 2.17
N GLU A 242 -14.22 -13.66 3.03
CA GLU A 242 -14.39 -14.65 4.10
C GLU A 242 -15.33 -14.16 5.20
N ALA A 243 -15.23 -12.89 5.58
CA ALA A 243 -16.07 -12.29 6.63
C ALA A 243 -17.53 -12.09 6.18
N PHE A 244 -17.75 -11.84 4.89
CA PHE A 244 -19.08 -11.53 4.31
C PHE A 244 -19.42 -12.45 3.12
N PRO A 245 -19.54 -13.77 3.32
CA PRO A 245 -19.70 -14.73 2.21
C PRO A 245 -21.00 -14.55 1.39
N ALA A 246 -21.95 -13.79 1.87
CA ALA A 246 -23.19 -13.47 1.15
C ALA A 246 -23.07 -12.23 0.25
N ILE A 247 -21.96 -11.49 0.32
CA ILE A 247 -21.73 -10.27 -0.46
C ILE A 247 -20.59 -10.53 -1.45
N PRO A 248 -20.76 -10.33 -2.76
CA PRO A 248 -19.66 -10.45 -3.71
C PRO A 248 -18.54 -9.43 -3.38
N VAL A 249 -17.30 -9.90 -3.27
CA VAL A 249 -16.12 -9.06 -3.08
C VAL A 249 -15.20 -9.20 -4.27
N ASN A 250 -14.82 -8.08 -4.87
CA ASN A 250 -13.97 -8.02 -6.05
C ASN A 250 -12.71 -7.20 -5.75
N TYR A 251 -11.54 -7.82 -5.92
CA TYR A 251 -10.27 -7.11 -5.93
C TYR A 251 -10.05 -6.46 -7.29
N ILE A 252 -9.77 -5.16 -7.32
CA ILE A 252 -9.47 -4.38 -8.52
C ILE A 252 -7.96 -4.13 -8.55
N GLN A 253 -7.22 -5.09 -9.11
CA GLN A 253 -5.77 -4.98 -9.23
C GLN A 253 -5.38 -3.72 -10.00
N GLN A 254 -4.38 -3.03 -9.47
CA GLN A 254 -3.77 -1.86 -10.08
C GLN A 254 -2.33 -2.15 -10.47
N GLN A 255 -1.70 -1.26 -11.21
CA GLN A 255 -0.36 -1.46 -11.74
C GLN A 255 0.54 -0.30 -11.32
N CYS A 256 1.84 -0.53 -11.26
CA CYS A 256 2.83 0.52 -11.04
C CYS A 256 2.49 1.75 -11.89
N MET A 257 2.48 2.93 -11.26
CA MET A 257 2.15 4.19 -11.95
C MET A 257 3.23 4.60 -12.94
N TYR A 258 4.46 4.12 -12.76
CA TYR A 258 5.59 4.44 -13.63
C TYR A 258 5.72 3.44 -14.75
N GLN A 259 6.04 3.95 -15.94
CA GLN A 259 6.43 3.16 -17.08
C GLN A 259 7.93 3.32 -17.29
N LEU A 260 8.67 2.21 -17.29
CA LEU A 260 10.10 2.24 -17.61
C LEU A 260 10.27 2.40 -19.12
N VAL A 261 10.76 3.55 -19.55
CA VAL A 261 11.16 3.81 -20.94
C VAL A 261 12.67 3.64 -21.04
N VAL A 262 13.12 2.67 -21.83
CA VAL A 262 14.54 2.43 -22.10
C VAL A 262 14.91 2.98 -23.47
N ALA A 263 16.15 3.46 -23.61
CA ALA A 263 16.69 3.80 -24.92
C ALA A 263 16.84 2.51 -25.75
N VAL A 264 16.46 2.57 -27.04
CA VAL A 264 16.58 1.47 -28.01
C VAL A 264 17.90 1.59 -28.75
#